data_652d93ff9bea24d9fbb00e3be56a5516
#
_entry.id   652d93ff9bea24d9fbb00e3be56a5516
#
_cell.length_a   1.000
_cell.length_b   1.000
_cell.length_c   1.000
_cell.angle_alpha   90.00
_cell.angle_beta   90.00
_cell.angle_gamma   90.00
#
_symmetry.space_group_name_H-M   'P 1'
#
loop_
_entity.id
_entity.type
_entity.pdbx_description
1 polymer ?
#
loop_
_entity_poly.entity_id
_entity_poly.type
_entity_poly.pdbx_seq_one_letter_code
_entity_poly.pdbx_strand_id
1 'polypeptide(L)'
;MKTKNRLLFNLVVPVLLQLVTILVNLVIPRMIILNYGSSINGLFSTAQQISQALYLLEGGIAVAVAAQLYRPIREKCWDEVSRVLTSAKKYYTRMSYLFLVLSLIICTLMAVYLRENVNPIRSFAVIFITSLQYLLSLSLMSRINVIQVADGRAYIKNINAVVGRTLGFVFQYVLISIHADYVLVKFAEVFAMMIAVLPAVYIHFKDYRQISFRHSDPIAVKSQTSALLLQLTQMGARSLPGILAVLLFDLRAASIISVYVLIFHFGNSIIEMVSQSYAAFFSRIFGASELEAVRKKTDMLDFITWFSSGVLLICFLNLTYPFVKIYTHGADIDYHLPYAVGILAVTEFFRNLCFIPRTAFLSLGNLELLSKSSIYELALGVFGGVIGALAIGLPGILIGLLIGSLMRFLYLSHSFNKIILHQSIKIQLVSNLRYAIFIIISWVLTLQIEVSDKAFIRWISDSFFVTLVAAVFIFAGFALLNQKTAVKILVSFRNQLFGRKG
;
A
#
# COMPACT_ATOMS: atom_id res chain seq x y z
N MET A 1 26.10 -9.01 -15.48
CA MET A 1 25.90 -9.53 -14.11
C MET A 1 25.38 -10.96 -14.20
N LYS A 2 25.96 -11.94 -13.46
CA LYS A 2 25.52 -13.35 -13.50
C LYS A 2 24.05 -13.46 -12.99
N THR A 3 23.25 -14.35 -13.56
CA THR A 3 21.81 -14.53 -13.26
C THR A 3 21.52 -14.67 -11.75
N LYS A 4 22.38 -15.36 -11.01
CA LYS A 4 22.28 -15.54 -9.56
C LYS A 4 22.33 -14.20 -8.80
N ASN A 5 23.19 -13.27 -9.23
CA ASN A 5 23.31 -11.96 -8.61
C ASN A 5 22.08 -11.08 -8.89
N ARG A 6 21.50 -11.15 -10.11
CA ARG A 6 20.26 -10.41 -10.44
C ARG A 6 19.11 -10.85 -9.54
N LEU A 7 18.99 -12.16 -9.29
CA LEU A 7 17.95 -12.72 -8.43
C LEU A 7 18.11 -12.24 -6.97
N LEU A 8 19.31 -12.23 -6.45
CA LEU A 8 19.61 -11.70 -5.12
C LEU A 8 19.27 -10.22 -4.99
N PHE A 9 19.66 -9.39 -5.97
CA PHE A 9 19.33 -7.95 -5.97
C PHE A 9 17.83 -7.71 -6.07
N ASN A 10 17.10 -8.49 -6.88
CA ASN A 10 15.64 -8.40 -6.97
C ASN A 10 14.91 -8.78 -5.67
N LEU A 11 15.56 -9.49 -4.75
CA LEU A 11 15.01 -9.82 -3.42
C LEU A 11 15.41 -8.78 -2.36
N VAL A 12 16.68 -8.39 -2.32
CA VAL A 12 17.24 -7.54 -1.24
C VAL A 12 16.85 -6.07 -1.42
N VAL A 13 16.91 -5.54 -2.65
CA VAL A 13 16.68 -4.11 -2.89
C VAL A 13 15.25 -3.66 -2.58
N PRO A 14 14.17 -4.42 -2.87
CA PRO A 14 12.83 -4.06 -2.43
C PRO A 14 12.68 -3.97 -0.91
N VAL A 15 13.36 -4.85 -0.16
CA VAL A 15 13.35 -4.81 1.32
C VAL A 15 14.04 -3.53 1.81
N LEU A 16 15.20 -3.21 1.23
CA LEU A 16 15.91 -1.97 1.54
C LEU A 16 15.05 -0.73 1.22
N LEU A 17 14.38 -0.73 0.06
CA LEU A 17 13.47 0.34 -0.33
C LEU A 17 12.34 0.51 0.71
N GLN A 18 11.79 -0.60 1.19
CA GLN A 18 10.73 -0.55 2.20
C GLN A 18 11.23 0.05 3.53
N LEU A 19 12.42 -0.35 3.99
CA LEU A 19 13.02 0.20 5.20
C LEU A 19 13.28 1.70 5.09
N VAL A 20 13.87 2.16 3.98
CA VAL A 20 14.09 3.58 3.72
C VAL A 20 12.77 4.33 3.65
N THR A 21 11.77 3.77 2.98
CA THR A 21 10.43 4.39 2.87
C THR A 21 9.78 4.57 4.25
N ILE A 22 9.88 3.57 5.11
CA ILE A 22 9.36 3.63 6.48
C ILE A 22 10.04 4.75 7.26
N LEU A 23 11.37 4.81 7.21
CA LEU A 23 12.15 5.82 7.93
C LEU A 23 11.78 7.24 7.45
N VAL A 24 11.74 7.47 6.15
CA VAL A 24 11.39 8.76 5.56
C VAL A 24 9.98 9.19 5.94
N ASN A 25 9.01 8.28 5.79
CA ASN A 25 7.61 8.55 6.11
C ASN A 25 7.37 8.75 7.61
N LEU A 26 8.24 8.22 8.48
CA LEU A 26 8.15 8.43 9.93
C LEU A 26 8.80 9.77 10.35
N VAL A 27 9.95 10.12 9.79
CA VAL A 27 10.73 11.27 10.25
C VAL A 27 10.24 12.59 9.65
N ILE A 28 10.05 12.63 8.32
CA ILE A 28 9.73 13.89 7.62
C ILE A 28 8.38 14.49 8.06
N PRO A 29 7.26 13.76 8.14
CA PRO A 29 5.99 14.35 8.59
C PRO A 29 6.07 14.90 10.03
N ARG A 30 6.77 14.21 10.94
CA ARG A 30 7.01 14.72 12.29
C ARG A 30 7.76 16.05 12.28
N MET A 31 8.84 16.13 11.49
CA MET A 31 9.60 17.38 11.36
C MET A 31 8.74 18.51 10.78
N ILE A 32 7.88 18.20 9.82
CA ILE A 32 6.95 19.18 9.22
C ILE A 32 5.94 19.65 10.27
N ILE A 33 5.33 18.76 11.05
CA ILE A 33 4.39 19.11 12.12
C ILE A 33 5.06 20.04 13.12
N LEU A 34 6.27 19.74 13.57
CA LEU A 34 6.97 20.49 14.60
C LEU A 34 7.50 21.84 14.12
N ASN A 35 7.90 21.98 12.84
CA ASN A 35 8.52 23.19 12.32
C ASN A 35 7.56 24.11 11.55
N TYR A 36 6.55 23.55 10.89
CA TYR A 36 5.62 24.30 10.03
C TYR A 36 4.15 24.17 10.46
N GLY A 37 3.85 23.31 11.41
CA GLY A 37 2.51 23.08 11.95
C GLY A 37 1.71 22.02 11.17
N SER A 38 0.59 21.65 11.80
CA SER A 38 -0.30 20.58 11.33
C SER A 38 -1.00 20.90 10.00
N SER A 39 -1.32 22.17 9.73
CA SER A 39 -1.93 22.59 8.47
C SER A 39 -1.01 22.31 7.27
N ILE A 40 0.29 22.51 7.40
CA ILE A 40 1.25 22.24 6.32
C ILE A 40 1.46 20.74 6.13
N ASN A 41 1.48 19.95 7.21
CA ASN A 41 1.50 18.49 7.09
C ASN A 41 0.23 17.97 6.42
N GLY A 42 -0.93 18.53 6.75
CA GLY A 42 -2.20 18.26 6.08
C GLY A 42 -2.17 18.60 4.59
N LEU A 43 -1.59 19.75 4.22
CA LEU A 43 -1.40 20.14 2.82
C LEU A 43 -0.50 19.14 2.07
N PHE A 44 0.61 18.72 2.66
CA PHE A 44 1.54 17.75 2.06
C PHE A 44 0.88 16.38 1.85
N SER A 45 0.16 15.90 2.86
CA SER A 45 -0.55 14.62 2.77
C SER A 45 -1.68 14.66 1.74
N THR A 46 -2.44 15.75 1.68
CA THR A 46 -3.50 15.95 0.68
C THR A 46 -2.95 16.04 -0.73
N ALA A 47 -1.87 16.80 -0.94
CA ALA A 47 -1.18 16.89 -2.22
C ALA A 47 -0.72 15.49 -2.70
N GLN A 48 -0.17 14.69 -1.79
CA GLN A 48 0.25 13.32 -2.07
C GLN A 48 -0.92 12.42 -2.47
N GLN A 49 -2.03 12.47 -1.75
CA GLN A 49 -3.22 11.64 -2.00
C GLN A 49 -3.92 12.01 -3.31
N ILE A 50 -4.06 13.30 -3.60
CA ILE A 50 -4.62 13.80 -4.87
C ILE A 50 -3.74 13.35 -6.05
N SER A 51 -2.43 13.55 -5.93
CA SER A 51 -1.49 13.17 -7.00
C SER A 51 -1.45 11.66 -7.23
N GLN A 52 -1.53 10.85 -6.16
CA GLN A 52 -1.67 9.40 -6.27
C GLN A 52 -2.99 8.99 -6.95
N ALA A 53 -4.09 9.64 -6.61
CA ALA A 53 -5.38 9.38 -7.24
C ALA A 53 -5.34 9.69 -8.74
N LEU A 54 -4.73 10.80 -9.14
CA LEU A 54 -4.52 11.14 -10.54
C LEU A 54 -3.58 10.17 -11.27
N TYR A 55 -2.54 9.68 -10.60
CA TYR A 55 -1.59 8.73 -11.18
C TYR A 55 -2.24 7.39 -11.59
N LEU A 56 -3.44 7.10 -11.12
CA LEU A 56 -4.24 5.97 -11.55
C LEU A 56 -4.59 5.99 -13.06
N LEU A 57 -4.44 7.13 -13.73
CA LEU A 57 -4.53 7.24 -15.19
C LEU A 57 -3.48 6.36 -15.92
N GLU A 58 -2.41 5.93 -15.23
CA GLU A 58 -1.47 4.92 -15.76
C GLU A 58 -2.19 3.60 -16.06
N GLY A 59 -3.18 3.26 -15.27
CA GLY A 59 -4.15 2.22 -15.56
C GLY A 59 -3.62 0.80 -15.62
N GLY A 60 -2.52 0.46 -14.90
CA GLY A 60 -1.96 -0.89 -14.91
C GLY A 60 -1.36 -1.33 -16.26
N ILE A 61 -1.25 -0.42 -17.21
CA ILE A 61 -0.69 -0.70 -18.53
C ILE A 61 0.76 -1.17 -18.45
N ALA A 62 1.51 -0.71 -17.45
CA ALA A 62 2.87 -1.20 -17.22
C ALA A 62 2.94 -2.73 -17.12
N VAL A 63 1.98 -3.37 -16.43
CA VAL A 63 1.93 -4.83 -16.29
C VAL A 63 1.60 -5.49 -17.63
N ALA A 64 0.63 -4.96 -18.38
CA ALA A 64 0.24 -5.49 -19.67
C ALA A 64 1.36 -5.37 -20.73
N VAL A 65 2.05 -4.23 -20.76
CA VAL A 65 3.19 -4.00 -21.65
C VAL A 65 4.38 -4.90 -21.27
N ALA A 66 4.69 -5.03 -19.97
CA ALA A 66 5.75 -5.93 -19.50
C ALA A 66 5.49 -7.38 -19.92
N ALA A 67 4.24 -7.85 -19.80
CA ALA A 67 3.86 -9.22 -20.20
C ALA A 67 4.12 -9.47 -21.69
N GLN A 68 3.86 -8.49 -22.54
CA GLN A 68 4.11 -8.60 -23.98
C GLN A 68 5.60 -8.51 -24.35
N LEU A 69 6.44 -7.93 -23.49
CA LEU A 69 7.86 -7.77 -23.74
C LEU A 69 8.70 -8.99 -23.30
N TYR A 70 8.21 -9.87 -22.42
CA TYR A 70 8.98 -11.00 -21.90
C TYR A 70 9.52 -11.92 -23.00
N ARG A 71 8.67 -12.31 -23.95
CA ARG A 71 9.05 -13.22 -25.05
C ARG A 71 9.99 -12.52 -26.06
N PRO A 72 9.64 -11.36 -26.62
CA PRO A 72 10.49 -10.67 -27.60
C PRO A 72 11.89 -10.32 -27.07
N ILE A 73 11.99 -9.91 -25.80
CA ILE A 73 13.30 -9.63 -25.17
C ILE A 73 14.14 -10.89 -25.04
N ARG A 74 13.54 -12.02 -24.64
CA ARG A 74 14.24 -13.31 -24.51
C ARG A 74 14.73 -13.82 -25.87
N GLU A 75 13.92 -13.64 -26.91
CA GLU A 75 14.21 -14.07 -28.28
C GLU A 75 15.04 -13.03 -29.06
N LYS A 76 15.36 -11.87 -28.42
CA LYS A 76 16.10 -10.73 -29.02
C LYS A 76 15.45 -10.16 -30.28
N CYS A 77 14.14 -10.24 -30.39
CA CYS A 77 13.34 -9.69 -31.49
C CYS A 77 13.12 -8.17 -31.27
N TRP A 78 14.17 -7.35 -31.50
CA TRP A 78 14.17 -5.92 -31.19
C TRP A 78 13.14 -5.10 -31.96
N ASP A 79 12.71 -5.55 -33.14
CA ASP A 79 11.64 -4.89 -33.92
C ASP A 79 10.28 -5.02 -33.24
N GLU A 80 9.98 -6.19 -32.66
CA GLU A 80 8.75 -6.42 -31.90
C GLU A 80 8.78 -5.62 -30.58
N VAL A 81 9.91 -5.66 -29.88
CA VAL A 81 10.13 -4.81 -28.69
C VAL A 81 9.91 -3.34 -29.00
N SER A 82 10.44 -2.86 -30.14
CA SER A 82 10.31 -1.47 -30.59
C SER A 82 8.85 -1.10 -30.88
N ARG A 83 8.07 -1.99 -31.52
CA ARG A 83 6.64 -1.76 -31.81
C ARG A 83 5.82 -1.65 -30.52
N VAL A 84 6.00 -2.59 -29.59
CA VAL A 84 5.30 -2.58 -28.28
C VAL A 84 5.65 -1.32 -27.49
N LEU A 85 6.93 -0.95 -27.39
CA LEU A 85 7.37 0.24 -26.65
C LEU A 85 6.93 1.55 -27.31
N THR A 86 6.84 1.59 -28.65
CA THR A 86 6.32 2.76 -29.37
C THR A 86 4.84 2.98 -29.06
N SER A 87 4.07 1.91 -29.01
CA SER A 87 2.65 1.95 -28.63
C SER A 87 2.46 2.39 -27.19
N ALA A 88 3.27 1.83 -26.27
CA ALA A 88 3.30 2.24 -24.87
C ALA A 88 3.68 3.72 -24.72
N LYS A 89 4.69 4.21 -25.47
CA LYS A 89 5.10 5.62 -25.49
C LYS A 89 3.95 6.55 -25.86
N LYS A 90 3.21 6.23 -26.94
CA LYS A 90 2.05 7.03 -27.37
C LYS A 90 0.99 7.10 -26.28
N TYR A 91 0.70 5.96 -25.63
CA TYR A 91 -0.26 5.90 -24.55
C TYR A 91 0.19 6.75 -23.33
N TYR A 92 1.41 6.50 -22.84
CA TYR A 92 1.94 7.26 -21.70
C TYR A 92 2.02 8.76 -21.97
N THR A 93 2.37 9.17 -23.18
CA THR A 93 2.38 10.59 -23.57
C THR A 93 0.97 11.18 -23.51
N ARG A 94 -0.07 10.49 -24.05
CA ARG A 94 -1.45 10.95 -23.98
C ARG A 94 -1.94 11.06 -22.53
N MET A 95 -1.64 10.05 -21.69
CA MET A 95 -2.02 10.06 -20.28
C MET A 95 -1.27 11.12 -19.49
N SER A 96 -0.02 11.43 -19.84
CA SER A 96 0.73 12.53 -19.22
C SER A 96 0.13 13.89 -19.51
N TYR A 97 -0.36 14.14 -20.73
CA TYR A 97 -1.08 15.38 -21.04
C TYR A 97 -2.41 15.48 -20.28
N LEU A 98 -3.17 14.39 -20.23
CA LEU A 98 -4.41 14.34 -19.46
C LEU A 98 -4.15 14.57 -17.97
N PHE A 99 -3.12 13.92 -17.41
CA PHE A 99 -2.67 14.10 -16.03
C PHE A 99 -2.30 15.57 -15.77
N LEU A 100 -1.52 16.19 -16.65
CA LEU A 100 -1.09 17.59 -16.52
C LEU A 100 -2.31 18.53 -16.46
N VAL A 101 -3.24 18.39 -17.41
CA VAL A 101 -4.45 19.21 -17.45
C VAL A 101 -5.29 19.04 -16.19
N LEU A 102 -5.56 17.80 -15.79
CA LEU A 102 -6.33 17.50 -14.57
C LEU A 102 -5.61 17.99 -13.32
N SER A 103 -4.30 17.84 -13.24
CA SER A 103 -3.52 18.33 -12.09
C SER A 103 -3.58 19.86 -11.99
N LEU A 104 -3.47 20.59 -13.09
CA LEU A 104 -3.60 22.06 -13.09
C LEU A 104 -4.98 22.49 -12.62
N ILE A 105 -6.04 21.85 -13.12
CA ILE A 105 -7.43 22.15 -12.70
C ILE A 105 -7.58 21.92 -11.20
N ILE A 106 -7.16 20.74 -10.70
CA ILE A 106 -7.31 20.39 -9.29
C ILE A 106 -6.42 21.26 -8.41
N CYS A 107 -5.17 21.57 -8.82
CA CYS A 107 -4.31 22.50 -8.09
C CYS A 107 -4.97 23.87 -7.92
N THR A 108 -5.59 24.40 -8.98
CA THR A 108 -6.28 25.70 -8.94
C THR A 108 -7.51 25.64 -8.04
N LEU A 109 -8.35 24.60 -8.18
CA LEU A 109 -9.54 24.43 -7.35
C LEU A 109 -9.18 24.29 -5.87
N MET A 110 -8.17 23.47 -5.55
CA MET A 110 -7.71 23.28 -4.18
C MET A 110 -7.03 24.52 -3.60
N ALA A 111 -6.28 25.29 -4.39
CA ALA A 111 -5.69 26.54 -3.94
C ALA A 111 -6.76 27.58 -3.57
N VAL A 112 -7.84 27.67 -4.35
CA VAL A 112 -8.98 28.54 -4.05
C VAL A 112 -9.74 28.03 -2.83
N TYR A 113 -9.96 26.71 -2.73
CA TYR A 113 -10.67 26.09 -1.61
C TYR A 113 -9.93 26.29 -0.27
N LEU A 114 -8.61 26.15 -0.27
CA LEU A 114 -7.76 26.24 0.93
C LEU A 114 -7.32 27.68 1.28
N ARG A 115 -7.81 28.68 0.59
CA ARG A 115 -7.37 30.10 0.74
C ARG A 115 -7.48 30.65 2.16
N GLU A 116 -8.42 30.13 2.95
CA GLU A 116 -8.61 30.57 4.34
C GLU A 116 -7.58 29.95 5.30
N ASN A 117 -7.01 28.81 4.94
CA ASN A 117 -6.10 28.05 5.80
C ASN A 117 -4.62 28.29 5.45
N VAL A 118 -4.31 28.47 4.16
CA VAL A 118 -2.94 28.62 3.67
C VAL A 118 -2.94 29.55 2.45
N ASN A 119 -1.83 30.28 2.24
CA ASN A 119 -1.67 31.15 1.07
C ASN A 119 -1.92 30.38 -0.25
N PRO A 120 -2.84 30.83 -1.11
CA PRO A 120 -3.26 30.12 -2.33
C PRO A 120 -2.12 29.81 -3.28
N ILE A 121 -1.16 30.74 -3.47
CA ILE A 121 -0.02 30.55 -4.37
C ILE A 121 0.88 29.42 -3.83
N ARG A 122 1.12 29.39 -2.53
CA ARG A 122 1.94 28.35 -1.90
C ARG A 122 1.24 26.99 -1.91
N SER A 123 -0.07 26.95 -1.65
CA SER A 123 -0.88 25.73 -1.77
C SER A 123 -0.85 25.17 -3.18
N PHE A 124 -1.06 26.02 -4.20
CA PHE A 124 -0.93 25.65 -5.60
C PHE A 124 0.47 25.06 -5.87
N ALA A 125 1.52 25.77 -5.46
CA ALA A 125 2.91 25.32 -5.68
C ALA A 125 3.18 23.95 -5.07
N VAL A 126 2.78 23.69 -3.82
CA VAL A 126 3.00 22.41 -3.15
C VAL A 126 2.26 21.27 -3.87
N ILE A 127 0.99 21.48 -4.22
CA ILE A 127 0.20 20.45 -4.91
C ILE A 127 0.74 20.20 -6.31
N PHE A 128 1.12 21.24 -7.02
CA PHE A 128 1.68 21.14 -8.37
C PHE A 128 3.05 20.46 -8.38
N ILE A 129 3.97 20.84 -7.46
CA ILE A 129 5.28 20.20 -7.31
C ILE A 129 5.11 18.71 -7.01
N THR A 130 4.17 18.34 -6.13
CA THR A 130 3.87 16.94 -5.85
C THR A 130 3.34 16.22 -7.09
N SER A 131 2.44 16.85 -7.84
CA SER A 131 1.93 16.30 -9.10
C SER A 131 3.01 16.15 -10.17
N LEU A 132 3.99 17.06 -10.22
CA LEU A 132 5.12 17.00 -11.15
C LEU A 132 5.95 15.73 -10.93
N GLN A 133 6.13 15.27 -9.71
CA GLN A 133 6.79 13.99 -9.39
C GLN A 133 6.10 12.80 -10.08
N TYR A 134 4.77 12.75 -10.00
CA TYR A 134 3.98 11.69 -10.64
C TYR A 134 3.95 11.83 -12.16
N LEU A 135 3.90 13.04 -12.67
CA LEU A 135 3.97 13.33 -14.11
C LEU A 135 5.30 12.86 -14.71
N LEU A 136 6.43 13.10 -14.04
CA LEU A 136 7.76 12.62 -14.44
C LEU A 136 7.82 11.08 -14.41
N SER A 137 7.22 10.47 -13.38
CA SER A 137 7.11 9.01 -13.31
C SER A 137 6.32 8.44 -14.48
N LEU A 138 5.18 9.05 -14.82
CA LEU A 138 4.31 8.61 -15.91
C LEU A 138 4.96 8.83 -17.30
N SER A 139 5.55 9.99 -17.54
CA SER A 139 6.04 10.39 -18.86
C SER A 139 7.38 9.73 -19.23
N LEU A 140 8.32 9.67 -18.29
CA LEU A 140 9.69 9.20 -18.54
C LEU A 140 9.92 7.79 -18.00
N MET A 141 9.61 7.59 -16.71
CA MET A 141 10.02 6.39 -16.02
C MET A 141 9.18 5.15 -16.35
N SER A 142 7.90 5.29 -16.66
CA SER A 142 7.05 4.15 -16.99
C SER A 142 7.60 3.33 -18.15
N ARG A 143 8.12 3.99 -19.20
CA ARG A 143 8.74 3.33 -20.36
C ARG A 143 10.04 2.59 -20.02
N ILE A 144 10.91 3.26 -19.25
CA ILE A 144 12.21 2.73 -18.83
C ILE A 144 12.01 1.56 -17.87
N ASN A 145 11.12 1.72 -16.91
CA ASN A 145 10.84 0.70 -15.91
C ASN A 145 10.23 -0.56 -16.51
N VAL A 146 9.31 -0.44 -17.48
CA VAL A 146 8.63 -1.58 -18.10
C VAL A 146 9.63 -2.50 -18.81
N ILE A 147 10.56 -1.95 -19.58
CA ILE A 147 11.57 -2.78 -20.27
C ILE A 147 12.57 -3.40 -19.29
N GLN A 148 12.99 -2.66 -18.25
CA GLN A 148 13.88 -3.18 -17.23
C GLN A 148 13.24 -4.32 -16.42
N VAL A 149 11.94 -4.20 -16.11
CA VAL A 149 11.18 -5.27 -15.45
C VAL A 149 11.07 -6.49 -16.34
N ALA A 150 10.76 -6.31 -17.62
CA ALA A 150 10.63 -7.41 -18.58
C ALA A 150 11.97 -8.12 -18.86
N ASP A 151 13.11 -7.42 -18.77
CA ASP A 151 14.48 -8.00 -18.84
C ASP A 151 14.95 -8.61 -17.51
N GLY A 152 14.08 -8.72 -16.51
CA GLY A 152 14.44 -9.28 -15.19
C GLY A 152 15.38 -8.39 -14.37
N ARG A 153 15.43 -7.08 -14.68
CA ARG A 153 16.26 -6.07 -14.02
C ARG A 153 15.42 -5.11 -13.15
N ALA A 154 14.35 -5.58 -12.53
CA ALA A 154 13.47 -4.79 -11.69
C ALA A 154 14.22 -4.11 -10.51
N TYR A 155 15.36 -4.68 -10.08
CA TYR A 155 16.20 -4.09 -9.05
C TYR A 155 16.71 -2.69 -9.42
N ILE A 156 16.88 -2.33 -10.70
CA ILE A 156 17.34 -1.00 -11.13
C ILE A 156 16.30 0.06 -10.73
N LYS A 157 15.02 -0.19 -11.03
CA LYS A 157 13.91 0.67 -10.60
C LYS A 157 13.92 0.88 -9.09
N ASN A 158 14.10 -0.20 -8.33
CA ASN A 158 14.09 -0.13 -6.87
C ASN A 158 15.32 0.58 -6.30
N ILE A 159 16.53 0.41 -6.90
CA ILE A 159 17.73 1.17 -6.52
C ILE A 159 17.51 2.66 -6.74
N ASN A 160 16.96 3.05 -7.89
CA ASN A 160 16.66 4.46 -8.16
C ASN A 160 15.68 5.03 -7.14
N ALA A 161 14.67 4.26 -6.75
CA ALA A 161 13.72 4.67 -5.71
C ALA A 161 14.40 4.80 -4.33
N VAL A 162 15.33 3.89 -3.97
CA VAL A 162 16.12 3.99 -2.73
C VAL A 162 16.97 5.26 -2.75
N VAL A 163 17.73 5.48 -3.82
CA VAL A 163 18.59 6.66 -3.96
C VAL A 163 17.78 7.95 -3.91
N GLY A 164 16.68 8.03 -4.69
CA GLY A 164 15.82 9.21 -4.71
C GLY A 164 15.19 9.53 -3.36
N ARG A 165 14.69 8.52 -2.66
CA ARG A 165 14.12 8.69 -1.30
C ARG A 165 15.18 9.09 -0.28
N THR A 166 16.38 8.49 -0.33
CA THR A 166 17.47 8.82 0.59
C THR A 166 17.98 10.24 0.35
N LEU A 167 18.21 10.63 -0.90
CA LEU A 167 18.61 12.00 -1.23
C LEU A 167 17.50 13.00 -0.86
N GLY A 168 16.24 12.68 -1.16
CA GLY A 168 15.08 13.49 -0.78
C GLY A 168 14.99 13.68 0.73
N PHE A 169 15.18 12.61 1.50
CA PHE A 169 15.24 12.67 2.95
C PHE A 169 16.33 13.62 3.44
N VAL A 170 17.57 13.47 2.94
CA VAL A 170 18.70 14.32 3.34
C VAL A 170 18.43 15.78 3.01
N PHE A 171 17.96 16.08 1.79
CA PHE A 171 17.67 17.46 1.38
C PHE A 171 16.53 18.06 2.20
N GLN A 172 15.43 17.34 2.38
CA GLN A 172 14.31 17.79 3.23
C GLN A 172 14.77 18.01 4.67
N TYR A 173 15.51 17.05 5.25
CA TYR A 173 16.03 17.16 6.61
C TYR A 173 16.86 18.43 6.80
N VAL A 174 17.83 18.70 5.88
CA VAL A 174 18.68 19.89 5.94
C VAL A 174 17.84 21.17 5.82
N LEU A 175 16.93 21.24 4.83
CA LEU A 175 16.11 22.42 4.60
C LEU A 175 15.16 22.70 5.78
N ILE A 176 14.56 21.67 6.38
CA ILE A 176 13.70 21.83 7.57
C ILE A 176 14.55 22.31 8.76
N SER A 177 15.77 21.77 8.93
CA SER A 177 16.67 22.14 10.05
C SER A 177 17.12 23.59 10.00
N ILE A 178 17.21 24.20 8.81
CA ILE A 178 17.51 25.62 8.62
C ILE A 178 16.26 26.50 8.50
N HIS A 179 15.07 25.96 8.80
CA HIS A 179 13.77 26.64 8.71
C HIS A 179 13.48 27.27 7.32
N ALA A 180 13.91 26.60 6.24
CA ALA A 180 13.64 27.04 4.86
C ALA A 180 12.13 27.04 4.57
N ASP A 181 11.71 27.76 3.52
CA ASP A 181 10.29 27.76 3.10
C ASP A 181 9.81 26.32 2.78
N TYR A 182 8.64 25.95 3.26
CA TYR A 182 8.09 24.60 3.06
C TYR A 182 7.83 24.23 1.59
N VAL A 183 7.65 25.21 0.69
CA VAL A 183 7.57 24.96 -0.75
C VAL A 183 8.91 24.45 -1.27
N LEU A 184 10.01 25.05 -0.79
CA LEU A 184 11.36 24.60 -1.14
C LEU A 184 11.66 23.20 -0.59
N VAL A 185 11.21 22.90 0.63
CA VAL A 185 11.29 21.55 1.22
C VAL A 185 10.57 20.53 0.33
N LYS A 186 9.39 20.87 -0.19
CA LYS A 186 8.67 19.98 -1.11
C LYS A 186 9.34 19.85 -2.47
N PHE A 187 9.91 20.93 -2.99
CA PHE A 187 10.68 20.91 -4.24
C PHE A 187 11.93 20.01 -4.13
N ALA A 188 12.59 20.00 -2.99
CA ALA A 188 13.78 19.17 -2.75
C ALA A 188 13.52 17.67 -2.92
N GLU A 189 12.32 17.18 -2.56
CA GLU A 189 11.93 15.79 -2.79
C GLU A 189 11.89 15.46 -4.28
N VAL A 190 11.27 16.32 -5.09
CA VAL A 190 11.17 16.14 -6.54
C VAL A 190 12.54 16.26 -7.21
N PHE A 191 13.34 17.21 -6.78
CA PHE A 191 14.70 17.41 -7.28
C PHE A 191 15.59 16.19 -7.03
N ALA A 192 15.53 15.62 -5.82
CA ALA A 192 16.24 14.39 -5.49
C ALA A 192 15.81 13.21 -6.39
N MET A 193 14.52 13.09 -6.67
CA MET A 193 14.01 12.07 -7.58
C MET A 193 14.55 12.28 -9.02
N MET A 194 14.61 13.51 -9.50
CA MET A 194 15.17 13.81 -10.82
C MET A 194 16.64 13.39 -10.92
N ILE A 195 17.44 13.65 -9.89
CA ILE A 195 18.84 13.20 -9.84
C ILE A 195 18.92 11.66 -9.84
N ALA A 196 18.09 11.00 -9.04
CA ALA A 196 18.10 9.54 -8.91
C ALA A 196 17.70 8.81 -10.20
N VAL A 197 16.96 9.46 -11.08
CA VAL A 197 16.52 8.90 -12.37
C VAL A 197 17.64 8.88 -13.41
N LEU A 198 18.63 9.77 -13.33
CA LEU A 198 19.69 9.92 -14.34
C LEU A 198 20.45 8.62 -14.62
N PRO A 199 20.88 7.82 -13.63
CA PRO A 199 21.54 6.54 -13.88
C PRO A 199 20.65 5.54 -14.64
N ALA A 200 19.35 5.48 -14.35
CA ALA A 200 18.43 4.57 -15.06
C ALA A 200 18.24 4.97 -16.52
N VAL A 201 18.16 6.27 -16.78
CA VAL A 201 18.11 6.84 -18.13
C VAL A 201 19.40 6.50 -18.89
N TYR A 202 20.55 6.70 -18.27
CA TYR A 202 21.85 6.35 -18.86
C TYR A 202 21.96 4.86 -19.21
N ILE A 203 21.58 3.96 -18.27
CA ILE A 203 21.58 2.51 -18.47
C ILE A 203 20.61 2.16 -19.62
N HIS A 204 19.44 2.78 -19.68
CA HIS A 204 18.47 2.53 -20.74
C HIS A 204 19.03 2.87 -22.12
N PHE A 205 19.61 4.05 -22.30
CA PHE A 205 20.20 4.44 -23.57
C PHE A 205 21.44 3.64 -23.95
N LYS A 206 22.20 3.13 -22.98
CA LYS A 206 23.38 2.30 -23.22
C LYS A 206 23.00 0.87 -23.64
N ASP A 207 22.09 0.24 -22.90
CA ASP A 207 21.79 -1.20 -23.03
C ASP A 207 20.73 -1.49 -24.11
N TYR A 208 19.89 -0.51 -24.44
CA TYR A 208 18.78 -0.66 -25.38
C TYR A 208 18.86 0.26 -26.59
N ARG A 209 20.07 0.51 -27.11
CA ARG A 209 20.32 1.35 -28.30
C ARG A 209 19.63 0.86 -29.57
N GLN A 210 19.31 -0.44 -29.64
CA GLN A 210 18.68 -1.09 -30.80
C GLN A 210 17.19 -0.78 -30.93
N ILE A 211 16.58 -0.17 -29.91
CA ILE A 211 15.15 0.13 -29.92
C ILE A 211 14.90 1.37 -30.78
N SER A 212 14.06 1.21 -31.80
CA SER A 212 13.64 2.28 -32.70
C SER A 212 12.15 2.60 -32.48
N PHE A 213 11.83 3.88 -32.27
CA PHE A 213 10.45 4.33 -32.03
C PHE A 213 9.73 4.75 -33.33
N ARG A 214 9.87 3.96 -34.41
CA ARG A 214 9.34 4.33 -35.74
C ARG A 214 7.94 3.75 -36.05
N HIS A 215 7.65 2.54 -35.62
CA HIS A 215 6.40 1.85 -35.93
C HIS A 215 5.64 1.51 -34.67
N SER A 216 4.32 1.74 -34.66
CA SER A 216 3.45 1.41 -33.54
C SER A 216 2.42 0.37 -33.95
N ASP A 217 2.16 -0.58 -33.05
CA ASP A 217 1.08 -1.56 -33.20
C ASP A 217 -0.06 -1.20 -32.23
N PRO A 218 -1.25 -0.79 -32.73
CA PRO A 218 -2.38 -0.39 -31.88
C PRO A 218 -2.92 -1.51 -30.98
N ILE A 219 -2.67 -2.77 -31.34
CA ILE A 219 -3.23 -3.94 -30.65
C ILE A 219 -2.47 -4.24 -29.35
N ALA A 220 -1.23 -3.75 -29.22
CA ALA A 220 -0.36 -4.04 -28.07
C ALA A 220 -0.85 -3.48 -26.73
N VAL A 221 -1.80 -2.53 -26.72
CA VAL A 221 -2.29 -1.86 -25.51
C VAL A 221 -3.80 -2.00 -25.38
N LYS A 222 -4.32 -3.23 -25.48
CA LYS A 222 -5.70 -3.50 -25.06
C LYS A 222 -5.77 -3.37 -23.55
N SER A 223 -6.37 -2.29 -23.05
CA SER A 223 -6.59 -2.09 -21.62
C SER A 223 -7.53 -3.18 -21.11
N GLN A 224 -7.09 -3.92 -20.12
CA GLN A 224 -7.99 -4.78 -19.36
C GLN A 224 -8.81 -3.87 -18.42
N THR A 225 -9.98 -3.44 -18.86
CA THR A 225 -10.87 -2.53 -18.11
C THR A 225 -11.10 -2.97 -16.67
N SER A 226 -11.21 -4.28 -16.43
CA SER A 226 -11.37 -4.82 -15.08
C SER A 226 -10.12 -4.66 -14.22
N ALA A 227 -8.92 -4.76 -14.78
CA ALA A 227 -7.67 -4.52 -14.06
C ALA A 227 -7.52 -3.04 -13.71
N LEU A 228 -7.88 -2.16 -14.64
CA LEU A 228 -7.97 -0.71 -14.43
C LEU A 228 -8.93 -0.37 -13.30
N LEU A 229 -10.17 -0.84 -13.36
CA LEU A 229 -11.19 -0.62 -12.33
C LEU A 229 -10.73 -1.13 -10.97
N LEU A 230 -10.11 -2.31 -10.92
CA LEU A 230 -9.57 -2.86 -9.69
C LEU A 230 -8.50 -1.95 -9.09
N GLN A 231 -7.59 -1.43 -9.89
CA GLN A 231 -6.52 -0.54 -9.42
C GLN A 231 -7.07 0.82 -8.98
N LEU A 232 -7.96 1.42 -9.78
CA LEU A 232 -8.65 2.67 -9.46
C LEU A 232 -9.37 2.60 -8.12
N THR A 233 -10.14 1.55 -7.89
CA THR A 233 -10.95 1.41 -6.69
C THR A 233 -10.11 1.09 -5.45
N GLN A 234 -9.07 0.27 -5.57
CA GLN A 234 -8.17 -0.04 -4.44
C GLN A 234 -7.37 1.17 -3.97
N MET A 235 -6.81 1.95 -4.90
CA MET A 235 -6.07 3.16 -4.53
C MET A 235 -7.01 4.28 -4.08
N GLY A 236 -8.18 4.42 -4.72
CA GLY A 236 -9.23 5.32 -4.27
C GLY A 236 -9.60 5.07 -2.82
N ALA A 237 -9.85 3.83 -2.44
CA ALA A 237 -10.18 3.48 -1.06
C ALA A 237 -9.07 3.81 -0.04
N ARG A 238 -7.78 3.78 -0.45
CA ARG A 238 -6.65 4.16 0.41
C ARG A 238 -6.48 5.68 0.56
N SER A 239 -6.73 6.45 -0.49
CA SER A 239 -6.59 7.92 -0.50
C SER A 239 -7.81 8.65 0.07
N LEU A 240 -8.96 7.96 0.10
CA LEU A 240 -10.25 8.53 0.47
C LEU A 240 -10.29 9.22 1.83
N PRO A 241 -9.74 8.62 2.93
CA PRO A 241 -9.90 9.19 4.26
C PRO A 241 -9.36 10.61 4.37
N GLY A 242 -8.16 10.86 3.84
CA GLY A 242 -7.55 12.16 3.90
C GLY A 242 -8.18 13.17 2.94
N ILE A 243 -8.61 12.73 1.74
CA ILE A 243 -9.34 13.62 0.81
C ILE A 243 -10.67 14.06 1.43
N LEU A 244 -11.44 13.13 2.02
CA LEU A 244 -12.69 13.48 2.71
C LEU A 244 -12.44 14.37 3.93
N ALA A 245 -11.38 14.15 4.68
CA ALA A 245 -11.03 14.97 5.83
C ALA A 245 -10.78 16.44 5.42
N VAL A 246 -10.07 16.68 4.31
CA VAL A 246 -9.87 18.05 3.81
C VAL A 246 -11.16 18.66 3.29
N LEU A 247 -11.93 17.90 2.47
CA LEU A 247 -13.11 18.44 1.80
C LEU A 247 -14.29 18.70 2.75
N LEU A 248 -14.39 17.95 3.85
CA LEU A 248 -15.52 18.07 4.79
C LEU A 248 -15.15 18.86 6.06
N PHE A 249 -13.86 19.01 6.35
CA PHE A 249 -13.38 19.73 7.52
C PHE A 249 -12.28 20.73 7.15
N ASP A 250 -11.00 20.37 7.37
CA ASP A 250 -9.87 21.23 7.12
C ASP A 250 -8.54 20.45 6.94
N LEU A 251 -7.44 21.18 6.73
CA LEU A 251 -6.10 20.62 6.61
C LEU A 251 -5.59 19.99 7.92
N ARG A 252 -6.05 20.46 9.09
CA ARG A 252 -5.68 19.91 10.38
C ARG A 252 -6.27 18.52 10.57
N ALA A 253 -7.55 18.34 10.20
CA ALA A 253 -8.20 17.04 10.19
C ALA A 253 -7.49 16.05 9.25
N ALA A 254 -7.07 16.50 8.05
CA ALA A 254 -6.28 15.68 7.15
C ALA A 254 -4.91 15.31 7.72
N SER A 255 -4.26 16.22 8.45
CA SER A 255 -3.00 15.94 9.13
C SER A 255 -3.17 14.84 10.19
N ILE A 256 -4.21 14.93 11.01
CA ILE A 256 -4.52 13.91 12.02
C ILE A 256 -4.71 12.54 11.34
N ILE A 257 -5.61 12.47 10.35
CA ILE A 257 -5.87 11.22 9.60
C ILE A 257 -4.60 10.67 8.97
N SER A 258 -3.73 11.53 8.42
CA SER A 258 -2.49 11.10 7.77
C SER A 258 -1.51 10.41 8.72
N VAL A 259 -1.42 10.88 9.97
CA VAL A 259 -0.59 10.25 11.02
C VAL A 259 -1.10 8.85 11.36
N TYR A 260 -2.42 8.69 11.54
CA TYR A 260 -3.00 7.37 11.78
C TYR A 260 -2.81 6.43 10.59
N VAL A 261 -3.14 6.88 9.37
CA VAL A 261 -2.97 6.10 8.14
C VAL A 261 -1.52 5.67 7.94
N LEU A 262 -0.55 6.53 8.28
CA LEU A 262 0.87 6.20 8.23
C LEU A 262 1.21 4.99 9.11
N ILE A 263 0.74 4.97 10.37
CA ILE A 263 1.00 3.89 11.33
C ILE A 263 0.38 2.58 10.84
N PHE A 264 -0.87 2.62 10.39
CA PHE A 264 -1.58 1.45 9.89
C PHE A 264 -0.96 0.92 8.58
N HIS A 265 -0.52 1.83 7.70
CA HIS A 265 0.18 1.43 6.47
C HIS A 265 1.50 0.73 6.76
N PHE A 266 2.24 1.19 7.78
CA PHE A 266 3.46 0.55 8.22
C PHE A 266 3.23 -0.90 8.67
N GLY A 267 2.27 -1.13 9.56
CA GLY A 267 1.95 -2.49 10.02
C GLY A 267 1.46 -3.39 8.90
N ASN A 268 0.60 -2.88 8.01
CA ASN A 268 0.10 -3.65 6.87
C ASN A 268 1.17 -4.02 5.86
N SER A 269 2.22 -3.20 5.70
CA SER A 269 3.33 -3.52 4.79
C SER A 269 4.06 -4.80 5.18
N ILE A 270 4.10 -5.13 6.47
CA ILE A 270 4.67 -6.38 6.99
C ILE A 270 3.82 -7.57 6.53
N ILE A 271 2.49 -7.48 6.66
CA ILE A 271 1.59 -8.54 6.19
C ILE A 271 1.66 -8.68 4.67
N GLU A 272 1.73 -7.58 3.92
CA GLU A 272 1.87 -7.62 2.46
C GLU A 272 3.15 -8.33 2.03
N MET A 273 4.28 -8.13 2.70
CA MET A 273 5.55 -8.83 2.42
C MET A 273 5.41 -10.35 2.66
N VAL A 274 4.84 -10.75 3.78
CA VAL A 274 4.57 -12.17 4.09
C VAL A 274 3.63 -12.76 3.04
N SER A 275 2.59 -12.05 2.71
CA SER A 275 1.54 -12.46 1.78
C SER A 275 2.05 -12.65 0.35
N GLN A 276 2.91 -11.76 -0.15
CA GLN A 276 3.54 -11.89 -1.47
C GLN A 276 4.41 -13.13 -1.59
N SER A 277 5.06 -13.54 -0.51
CA SER A 277 5.86 -14.77 -0.47
C SER A 277 5.01 -16.02 -0.72
N TYR A 278 3.76 -16.00 -0.30
CA TYR A 278 2.80 -17.10 -0.49
C TYR A 278 2.01 -17.01 -1.80
N ALA A 279 1.95 -15.87 -2.46
CA ALA A 279 1.13 -15.68 -3.67
C ALA A 279 1.49 -16.66 -4.79
N ALA A 280 2.79 -16.93 -5.01
CA ALA A 280 3.27 -17.91 -5.98
C ALA A 280 2.89 -19.36 -5.62
N PHE A 281 2.80 -19.68 -4.33
CA PHE A 281 2.33 -20.95 -3.83
C PHE A 281 0.82 -21.12 -4.04
N PHE A 282 0.06 -20.07 -3.79
CA PHE A 282 -1.38 -20.05 -4.02
C PHE A 282 -1.76 -20.29 -5.49
N SER A 283 -1.07 -19.63 -6.43
CA SER A 283 -1.38 -19.79 -7.85
C SER A 283 -1.23 -21.23 -8.33
N ARG A 284 -0.27 -21.98 -7.77
CA ARG A 284 -0.09 -23.41 -8.06
C ARG A 284 -1.20 -24.28 -7.49
N ILE A 285 -1.72 -23.93 -6.30
CA ILE A 285 -2.76 -24.70 -5.62
C ILE A 285 -4.10 -24.54 -6.33
N PHE A 286 -4.47 -23.30 -6.65
CA PHE A 286 -5.78 -23.01 -7.26
C PHE A 286 -5.84 -23.38 -8.74
N GLY A 287 -4.71 -23.53 -9.45
CA GLY A 287 -4.65 -23.86 -10.87
C GLY A 287 -4.62 -25.32 -11.24
N ALA A 288 -4.27 -26.25 -10.31
CA ALA A 288 -3.94 -27.63 -10.69
C ALA A 288 -4.32 -28.72 -9.67
N SER A 289 -5.01 -28.39 -8.54
CA SER A 289 -5.23 -29.34 -7.45
C SER A 289 -6.68 -29.80 -7.34
N GLU A 290 -6.89 -31.05 -6.88
CA GLU A 290 -8.19 -31.57 -6.50
C GLU A 290 -8.81 -30.71 -5.37
N LEU A 291 -10.13 -30.62 -5.35
CA LEU A 291 -10.92 -29.79 -4.42
C LEU A 291 -10.55 -30.06 -2.94
N GLU A 292 -10.34 -31.33 -2.57
CA GLU A 292 -9.98 -31.68 -1.20
C GLU A 292 -8.59 -31.17 -0.80
N ALA A 293 -7.62 -31.21 -1.72
CA ALA A 293 -6.30 -30.64 -1.53
C ALA A 293 -6.33 -29.13 -1.40
N VAL A 294 -7.21 -28.45 -2.18
CA VAL A 294 -7.46 -27.00 -2.07
C VAL A 294 -8.01 -26.67 -0.69
N ARG A 295 -9.03 -27.39 -0.20
CA ARG A 295 -9.63 -27.17 1.12
C ARG A 295 -8.61 -27.30 2.26
N LYS A 296 -7.86 -28.42 2.31
CA LYS A 296 -6.84 -28.66 3.36
C LYS A 296 -5.76 -27.57 3.39
N LYS A 297 -5.38 -27.07 2.22
CA LYS A 297 -4.37 -26.00 2.12
C LYS A 297 -4.97 -24.65 2.49
N THR A 298 -6.25 -24.39 2.15
CA THR A 298 -6.96 -23.18 2.55
C THR A 298 -7.09 -23.10 4.07
N ASP A 299 -7.41 -24.19 4.77
CA ASP A 299 -7.46 -24.20 6.24
C ASP A 299 -6.12 -23.78 6.89
N MET A 300 -5.00 -24.24 6.33
CA MET A 300 -3.67 -23.83 6.83
C MET A 300 -3.42 -22.35 6.60
N LEU A 301 -3.84 -21.82 5.46
CA LEU A 301 -3.64 -20.44 5.09
C LEU A 301 -4.58 -19.50 5.85
N ASP A 302 -5.81 -19.94 6.09
CA ASP A 302 -6.76 -19.24 6.96
C ASP A 302 -6.18 -19.11 8.37
N PHE A 303 -5.62 -20.20 8.92
CA PHE A 303 -4.92 -20.16 10.20
C PHE A 303 -3.83 -19.07 10.23
N ILE A 304 -2.93 -19.06 9.22
CA ILE A 304 -1.83 -18.09 9.15
C ILE A 304 -2.35 -16.67 9.00
N THR A 305 -3.36 -16.47 8.14
CA THR A 305 -3.93 -15.13 7.88
C THR A 305 -4.66 -14.59 9.11
N TRP A 306 -5.47 -15.41 9.77
CA TRP A 306 -6.15 -15.04 11.02
C TRP A 306 -5.16 -14.76 12.15
N PHE A 307 -4.14 -15.61 12.28
CA PHE A 307 -3.07 -15.44 13.27
C PHE A 307 -2.33 -14.11 13.08
N SER A 308 -1.79 -13.86 11.87
CA SER A 308 -1.01 -12.65 11.60
C SER A 308 -1.87 -11.38 11.67
N SER A 309 -3.10 -11.42 11.15
CA SER A 309 -4.04 -10.30 11.23
C SER A 309 -4.50 -10.03 12.67
N GLY A 310 -4.70 -11.09 13.48
CA GLY A 310 -5.07 -10.97 14.88
C GLY A 310 -3.96 -10.38 15.74
N VAL A 311 -2.71 -10.83 15.56
CA VAL A 311 -1.55 -10.23 16.24
C VAL A 311 -1.43 -8.75 15.89
N LEU A 312 -1.55 -8.40 14.59
CA LEU A 312 -1.46 -7.01 14.15
C LEU A 312 -2.63 -6.16 14.69
N LEU A 313 -3.85 -6.71 14.75
CA LEU A 313 -5.00 -6.03 15.36
C LEU A 313 -4.72 -5.65 16.82
N ILE A 314 -4.21 -6.61 17.61
CA ILE A 314 -3.86 -6.35 19.02
C ILE A 314 -2.73 -5.32 19.14
N CYS A 315 -1.72 -5.41 18.29
CA CYS A 315 -0.65 -4.42 18.23
C CYS A 315 -1.21 -3.02 17.92
N PHE A 316 -2.10 -2.89 16.94
CA PHE A 316 -2.72 -1.60 16.63
C PHE A 316 -3.53 -1.06 17.81
N LEU A 317 -4.36 -1.88 18.44
CA LEU A 317 -5.22 -1.46 19.54
C LEU A 317 -4.42 -0.97 20.76
N ASN A 318 -3.30 -1.64 21.09
CA ASN A 318 -2.53 -1.32 22.28
C ASN A 318 -1.41 -0.29 22.04
N LEU A 319 -0.79 -0.30 20.85
CA LEU A 319 0.44 0.45 20.61
C LEU A 319 0.24 1.79 19.89
N THR A 320 -0.85 1.93 19.09
CA THR A 320 -1.03 3.12 18.26
C THR A 320 -1.24 4.37 19.09
N TYR A 321 -2.09 4.33 20.12
CA TYR A 321 -2.39 5.50 20.93
C TYR A 321 -1.17 6.03 21.69
N PRO A 322 -0.40 5.20 22.44
CA PRO A 322 0.85 5.65 23.06
C PRO A 322 1.87 6.16 22.05
N PHE A 323 1.97 5.52 20.87
CA PHE A 323 2.86 5.97 19.81
C PHE A 323 2.48 7.37 19.31
N VAL A 324 1.19 7.62 19.02
CA VAL A 324 0.72 8.95 18.57
C VAL A 324 1.09 10.02 19.57
N LYS A 325 0.93 9.78 20.88
CA LYS A 325 1.35 10.73 21.93
C LYS A 325 2.84 11.07 21.83
N ILE A 326 3.71 10.05 21.72
CA ILE A 326 5.15 10.27 21.58
C ILE A 326 5.47 10.98 20.28
N TYR A 327 4.83 10.55 19.20
CA TYR A 327 5.11 11.02 17.84
C TYR A 327 4.72 12.48 17.62
N THR A 328 3.59 12.90 18.20
CA THR A 328 3.04 14.26 18.05
C THR A 328 3.31 15.17 19.24
N HIS A 329 4.16 14.74 20.16
CA HIS A 329 4.55 15.58 21.30
C HIS A 329 5.18 16.88 20.80
N GLY A 330 4.63 18.02 21.25
CA GLY A 330 5.05 19.36 20.81
C GLY A 330 4.32 19.88 19.56
N ALA A 331 3.33 19.16 19.03
CA ALA A 331 2.50 19.63 17.92
C ALA A 331 1.57 20.79 18.34
N ASP A 332 1.14 21.57 17.36
CA ASP A 332 0.25 22.74 17.50
C ASP A 332 -1.22 22.38 17.74
N ILE A 333 -1.61 21.14 17.52
CA ILE A 333 -2.97 20.63 17.76
C ILE A 333 -2.92 19.28 18.48
N ASP A 334 -4.07 18.88 19.03
CA ASP A 334 -4.21 17.55 19.62
C ASP A 334 -4.51 16.48 18.55
N TYR A 335 -3.66 15.46 18.49
CA TYR A 335 -3.79 14.30 17.60
C TYR A 335 -4.45 13.10 18.29
N HIS A 336 -4.87 13.22 19.56
CA HIS A 336 -5.34 12.10 20.34
C HIS A 336 -6.80 11.76 20.04
N LEU A 337 -7.02 10.77 19.15
CA LEU A 337 -8.32 10.26 18.80
C LEU A 337 -8.45 8.75 19.12
N PRO A 338 -8.78 8.40 20.39
CA PRO A 338 -8.85 6.98 20.80
C PRO A 338 -9.78 6.14 19.93
N TYR A 339 -10.93 6.70 19.52
CA TYR A 339 -11.89 6.03 18.65
C TYR A 339 -11.31 5.71 17.27
N ALA A 340 -10.40 6.54 16.75
CA ALA A 340 -9.79 6.32 15.44
C ALA A 340 -8.94 5.06 15.43
N VAL A 341 -8.25 4.76 16.54
CA VAL A 341 -7.45 3.53 16.68
C VAL A 341 -8.32 2.30 16.50
N GLY A 342 -9.42 2.21 17.26
CA GLY A 342 -10.31 1.04 17.19
C GLY A 342 -10.95 0.85 15.81
N ILE A 343 -11.50 1.92 15.22
CA ILE A 343 -12.18 1.86 13.93
C ILE A 343 -11.19 1.48 12.81
N LEU A 344 -10.01 2.11 12.77
CA LEU A 344 -9.01 1.81 11.75
C LEU A 344 -8.39 0.43 11.93
N ALA A 345 -8.12 0.01 13.17
CA ALA A 345 -7.59 -1.33 13.44
C ALA A 345 -8.51 -2.43 12.93
N VAL A 346 -9.82 -2.30 13.19
CA VAL A 346 -10.83 -3.26 12.70
C VAL A 346 -10.99 -3.15 11.18
N THR A 347 -10.92 -1.94 10.61
CA THR A 347 -10.94 -1.74 9.15
C THR A 347 -9.81 -2.50 8.47
N GLU A 348 -8.59 -2.35 8.95
CA GLU A 348 -7.41 -3.01 8.38
C GLU A 348 -7.42 -4.52 8.65
N PHE A 349 -7.97 -4.96 9.77
CA PHE A 349 -8.18 -6.37 10.04
C PHE A 349 -9.06 -7.04 8.97
N PHE A 350 -10.22 -6.46 8.63
CA PHE A 350 -11.07 -6.99 7.55
C PHE A 350 -10.39 -6.93 6.18
N ARG A 351 -9.61 -5.89 5.88
CA ARG A 351 -8.82 -5.80 4.65
C ARG A 351 -7.79 -6.93 4.55
N ASN A 352 -7.11 -7.24 5.65
CA ASN A 352 -6.13 -8.31 5.70
C ASN A 352 -6.76 -9.70 5.51
N LEU A 353 -7.96 -9.93 6.06
CA LEU A 353 -8.70 -11.18 5.85
C LEU A 353 -9.14 -11.40 4.39
N CYS A 354 -9.24 -10.34 3.59
CA CYS A 354 -9.51 -10.47 2.15
C CYS A 354 -8.32 -11.04 1.35
N PHE A 355 -7.16 -11.25 1.95
CA PHE A 355 -5.94 -11.65 1.23
C PHE A 355 -6.09 -12.96 0.48
N ILE A 356 -6.58 -14.02 1.13
CA ILE A 356 -6.74 -15.35 0.52
C ILE A 356 -7.74 -15.32 -0.65
N PRO A 357 -8.99 -14.86 -0.46
CA PRO A 357 -9.95 -14.79 -1.57
C PRO A 357 -9.44 -13.94 -2.73
N ARG A 358 -8.79 -12.81 -2.43
CA ARG A 358 -8.21 -11.93 -3.45
C ARG A 358 -7.13 -12.65 -4.26
N THR A 359 -6.20 -13.34 -3.61
CA THR A 359 -5.10 -14.02 -4.28
C THR A 359 -5.60 -15.19 -5.11
N ALA A 360 -6.60 -15.93 -4.61
CA ALA A 360 -7.25 -17.00 -5.35
C ALA A 360 -7.91 -16.49 -6.65
N PHE A 361 -8.71 -15.44 -6.56
CA PHE A 361 -9.37 -14.86 -7.75
C PHE A 361 -8.39 -14.22 -8.72
N LEU A 362 -7.28 -13.61 -8.22
CA LEU A 362 -6.19 -13.13 -9.07
C LEU A 362 -5.54 -14.27 -9.86
N SER A 363 -5.25 -15.40 -9.21
CA SER A 363 -4.61 -16.56 -9.87
C SER A 363 -5.53 -17.25 -10.86
N LEU A 364 -6.84 -17.17 -10.68
CA LEU A 364 -7.86 -17.66 -11.63
C LEU A 364 -8.20 -16.66 -12.73
N GLY A 365 -7.60 -15.46 -12.72
CA GLY A 365 -7.87 -14.41 -13.70
C GLY A 365 -9.25 -13.74 -13.57
N ASN A 366 -9.98 -13.97 -12.47
CA ASN A 366 -11.31 -13.39 -12.26
C ASN A 366 -11.23 -11.96 -11.72
N LEU A 367 -10.74 -11.05 -12.58
CA LEU A 367 -10.55 -9.63 -12.25
C LEU A 367 -11.88 -8.87 -12.10
N GLU A 368 -12.93 -9.34 -12.76
CA GLU A 368 -14.27 -8.72 -12.69
C GLU A 368 -14.85 -8.80 -11.28
N LEU A 369 -14.78 -9.97 -10.65
CA LEU A 369 -15.25 -10.16 -9.28
C LEU A 369 -14.44 -9.31 -8.29
N LEU A 370 -13.14 -9.24 -8.47
CA LEU A 370 -12.27 -8.41 -7.64
C LEU A 370 -12.58 -6.91 -7.81
N SER A 371 -12.80 -6.44 -9.03
CA SER A 371 -13.15 -5.03 -9.26
C SER A 371 -14.52 -4.69 -8.67
N LYS A 372 -15.54 -5.56 -8.82
CA LYS A 372 -16.84 -5.39 -8.17
C LYS A 372 -16.71 -5.26 -6.64
N SER A 373 -15.92 -6.14 -6.00
CA SER A 373 -15.70 -6.09 -4.55
C SER A 373 -15.07 -4.76 -4.11
N SER A 374 -14.13 -4.24 -4.89
CA SER A 374 -13.45 -2.98 -4.60
C SER A 374 -14.33 -1.76 -4.87
N ILE A 375 -15.24 -1.85 -5.86
CA ILE A 375 -16.25 -0.81 -6.11
C ILE A 375 -17.21 -0.71 -4.91
N TYR A 376 -17.67 -1.85 -4.36
CA TYR A 376 -18.51 -1.84 -3.16
C TYR A 376 -17.78 -1.23 -1.95
N GLU A 377 -16.50 -1.58 -1.73
CA GLU A 377 -15.69 -0.96 -0.68
C GLU A 377 -15.61 0.55 -0.85
N LEU A 378 -15.27 1.01 -2.06
CA LEU A 378 -15.12 2.43 -2.35
C LEU A 378 -16.44 3.18 -2.24
N ALA A 379 -17.51 2.68 -2.85
CA ALA A 379 -18.81 3.33 -2.84
C ALA A 379 -19.37 3.47 -1.42
N LEU A 380 -19.40 2.38 -0.66
CA LEU A 380 -19.86 2.41 0.73
C LEU A 380 -18.93 3.23 1.63
N GLY A 381 -17.62 3.21 1.38
CA GLY A 381 -16.64 4.05 2.07
C GLY A 381 -16.89 5.54 1.83
N VAL A 382 -17.16 5.95 0.58
CA VAL A 382 -17.48 7.34 0.23
C VAL A 382 -18.83 7.76 0.80
N PHE A 383 -19.90 7.05 0.42
CA PHE A 383 -21.26 7.45 0.84
C PHE A 383 -21.42 7.36 2.35
N GLY A 384 -20.96 6.24 2.96
CA GLY A 384 -20.99 6.07 4.41
C GLY A 384 -20.11 7.08 5.13
N GLY A 385 -18.94 7.41 4.56
CA GLY A 385 -18.03 8.41 5.10
C GLY A 385 -18.59 9.84 5.05
N VAL A 386 -19.22 10.23 3.94
CA VAL A 386 -19.85 11.54 3.80
C VAL A 386 -21.06 11.67 4.74
N ILE A 387 -21.99 10.71 4.70
CA ILE A 387 -23.17 10.70 5.58
C ILE A 387 -22.75 10.67 7.06
N GLY A 388 -21.78 9.82 7.40
CA GLY A 388 -21.26 9.73 8.76
C GLY A 388 -20.58 11.03 9.20
N ALA A 389 -19.79 11.67 8.32
CA ALA A 389 -19.14 12.94 8.62
C ALA A 389 -20.14 14.05 8.93
N LEU A 390 -21.24 14.12 8.17
CA LEU A 390 -22.32 15.07 8.41
C LEU A 390 -23.08 14.82 9.71
N ALA A 391 -23.18 13.53 10.14
CA ALA A 391 -23.91 13.15 11.33
C ALA A 391 -23.09 13.24 12.63
N ILE A 392 -21.84 12.79 12.61
CA ILE A 392 -21.00 12.61 13.83
C ILE A 392 -19.59 13.16 13.67
N GLY A 393 -19.31 13.93 12.61
CA GLY A 393 -18.00 14.54 12.39
C GLY A 393 -16.92 13.54 11.90
N LEU A 394 -15.67 13.79 12.26
CA LEU A 394 -14.52 13.02 11.79
C LEU A 394 -14.61 11.50 12.02
N PRO A 395 -15.17 10.97 13.15
CA PRO A 395 -15.41 9.54 13.31
C PRO A 395 -16.25 8.93 12.19
N GLY A 396 -17.19 9.69 11.64
CA GLY A 396 -18.08 9.23 10.58
C GLY A 396 -17.36 8.82 9.30
N ILE A 397 -16.29 9.54 8.92
CA ILE A 397 -15.43 9.16 7.80
C ILE A 397 -14.85 7.75 8.03
N LEU A 398 -14.32 7.52 9.23
CA LEU A 398 -13.68 6.25 9.58
C LEU A 398 -14.68 5.09 9.63
N ILE A 399 -15.89 5.34 10.15
CA ILE A 399 -16.98 4.35 10.17
C ILE A 399 -17.40 3.98 8.74
N GLY A 400 -17.49 4.95 7.82
CA GLY A 400 -17.74 4.67 6.41
C GLY A 400 -16.71 3.72 5.81
N LEU A 401 -15.42 3.93 6.11
CA LEU A 401 -14.35 3.02 5.67
C LEU A 401 -14.50 1.62 6.26
N LEU A 402 -14.88 1.52 7.53
CA LEU A 402 -15.12 0.24 8.19
C LEU A 402 -16.27 -0.52 7.50
N ILE A 403 -17.37 0.15 7.22
CA ILE A 403 -18.53 -0.44 6.51
C ILE A 403 -18.09 -0.94 5.12
N GLY A 404 -17.33 -0.13 4.38
CA GLY A 404 -16.81 -0.52 3.07
C GLY A 404 -15.90 -1.75 3.13
N SER A 405 -14.96 -1.80 4.07
CA SER A 405 -14.04 -2.93 4.24
C SER A 405 -14.76 -4.21 4.68
N LEU A 406 -15.74 -4.09 5.56
CA LEU A 406 -16.59 -5.21 6.00
C LEU A 406 -17.41 -5.78 4.83
N MET A 407 -18.02 -4.91 4.03
CA MET A 407 -18.78 -5.36 2.85
C MET A 407 -17.89 -6.09 1.84
N ARG A 408 -16.70 -5.57 1.59
CA ARG A 408 -15.73 -6.26 0.73
C ARG A 408 -15.35 -7.63 1.27
N PHE A 409 -15.06 -7.73 2.57
CA PHE A 409 -14.76 -9.00 3.22
C PHE A 409 -15.90 -10.01 3.07
N LEU A 410 -17.13 -9.60 3.35
CA LEU A 410 -18.30 -10.47 3.22
C LEU A 410 -18.52 -10.92 1.76
N TYR A 411 -18.42 -10.01 0.81
CA TYR A 411 -18.59 -10.31 -0.61
C TYR A 411 -17.53 -11.28 -1.14
N LEU A 412 -16.24 -11.02 -0.84
CA LEU A 412 -15.15 -11.89 -1.28
C LEU A 412 -15.19 -13.27 -0.59
N SER A 413 -15.49 -13.31 0.70
CA SER A 413 -15.61 -14.56 1.44
C SER A 413 -16.79 -15.40 0.93
N HIS A 414 -17.94 -14.77 0.66
CA HIS A 414 -19.10 -15.45 0.08
C HIS A 414 -18.75 -16.05 -1.29
N SER A 415 -18.16 -15.24 -2.17
CA SER A 415 -17.80 -15.68 -3.52
C SER A 415 -16.73 -16.77 -3.50
N PHE A 416 -15.75 -16.69 -2.61
CA PHE A 416 -14.70 -17.68 -2.45
C PHE A 416 -15.24 -19.04 -2.01
N ASN A 417 -16.13 -19.05 -1.00
CA ASN A 417 -16.77 -20.28 -0.54
C ASN A 417 -17.66 -20.90 -1.61
N LYS A 418 -18.46 -20.09 -2.32
CA LYS A 418 -19.40 -20.58 -3.34
C LYS A 418 -18.67 -21.10 -4.60
N ILE A 419 -17.68 -20.36 -5.11
CA ILE A 419 -17.06 -20.63 -6.42
C ILE A 419 -15.87 -21.59 -6.30
N ILE A 420 -15.06 -21.47 -5.26
CA ILE A 420 -13.79 -22.22 -5.15
C ILE A 420 -13.92 -23.39 -4.20
N LEU A 421 -14.51 -23.20 -3.02
CA LEU A 421 -14.61 -24.26 -2.01
C LEU A 421 -15.90 -25.11 -2.14
N HIS A 422 -16.86 -24.66 -2.94
CA HIS A 422 -18.18 -25.32 -3.09
C HIS A 422 -18.82 -25.68 -1.74
N GLN A 423 -18.83 -24.70 -0.81
CA GLN A 423 -19.40 -24.86 0.53
C GLN A 423 -20.22 -23.64 0.96
N SER A 424 -21.05 -23.81 2.01
CA SER A 424 -21.81 -22.68 2.57
C SER A 424 -20.89 -21.73 3.34
N ILE A 425 -21.12 -20.43 3.15
CA ILE A 425 -20.44 -19.36 3.92
C ILE A 425 -20.63 -19.53 5.45
N LYS A 426 -21.75 -20.16 5.89
CA LYS A 426 -22.02 -20.39 7.32
C LYS A 426 -20.89 -21.17 8.02
N ILE A 427 -20.31 -22.16 7.33
CA ILE A 427 -19.20 -22.98 7.87
C ILE A 427 -17.99 -22.08 8.15
N GLN A 428 -17.63 -21.22 7.21
CA GLN A 428 -16.51 -20.29 7.37
C GLN A 428 -16.80 -19.24 8.45
N LEU A 429 -18.02 -18.70 8.51
CA LEU A 429 -18.39 -17.73 9.55
C LEU A 429 -18.30 -18.31 10.96
N VAL A 430 -18.71 -19.57 11.16
CA VAL A 430 -18.54 -20.26 12.45
C VAL A 430 -17.06 -20.46 12.79
N SER A 431 -16.22 -20.84 11.82
CA SER A 431 -14.78 -20.95 12.02
C SER A 431 -14.16 -19.58 12.36
N ASN A 432 -14.54 -18.56 11.62
CA ASN A 432 -14.09 -17.19 11.84
C ASN A 432 -14.46 -16.67 13.23
N LEU A 433 -15.66 -16.97 13.71
CA LEU A 433 -16.12 -16.59 15.05
C LEU A 433 -15.24 -17.23 16.14
N ARG A 434 -14.87 -18.50 15.97
CA ARG A 434 -13.97 -19.19 16.91
C ARG A 434 -12.61 -18.52 16.98
N TYR A 435 -12.00 -18.14 15.84
CA TYR A 435 -10.74 -17.39 15.81
C TYR A 435 -10.90 -16.02 16.46
N ALA A 436 -12.00 -15.30 16.18
CA ALA A 436 -12.25 -13.98 16.75
C ALA A 436 -12.35 -14.02 18.29
N ILE A 437 -12.96 -15.04 18.88
CA ILE A 437 -13.04 -15.23 20.34
C ILE A 437 -11.63 -15.29 20.95
N PHE A 438 -10.73 -16.09 20.39
CA PHE A 438 -9.36 -16.19 20.92
C PHE A 438 -8.56 -14.90 20.73
N ILE A 439 -8.79 -14.15 19.65
CA ILE A 439 -8.18 -12.84 19.46
C ILE A 439 -8.68 -11.87 20.55
N ILE A 440 -9.98 -11.85 20.83
CA ILE A 440 -10.55 -11.00 21.89
C ILE A 440 -9.99 -11.36 23.27
N ILE A 441 -9.94 -12.66 23.59
CA ILE A 441 -9.35 -13.12 24.88
C ILE A 441 -7.88 -12.67 24.97
N SER A 442 -7.10 -12.86 23.89
CA SER A 442 -5.70 -12.46 23.85
C SER A 442 -5.53 -10.93 23.99
N TRP A 443 -6.43 -10.16 23.39
CA TRP A 443 -6.43 -8.70 23.54
C TRP A 443 -6.70 -8.29 24.98
N VAL A 444 -7.71 -8.86 25.64
CA VAL A 444 -8.02 -8.55 27.04
C VAL A 444 -6.83 -8.84 27.96
N LEU A 445 -6.10 -9.95 27.70
CA LEU A 445 -4.88 -10.27 28.45
C LEU A 445 -3.76 -9.23 28.23
N THR A 446 -3.63 -8.72 27.00
CA THR A 446 -2.62 -7.71 26.68
C THR A 446 -2.95 -6.30 27.23
N LEU A 447 -4.20 -6.01 27.61
CA LEU A 447 -4.58 -4.75 28.27
C LEU A 447 -3.94 -4.58 29.65
N GLN A 448 -3.47 -5.66 30.27
CA GLN A 448 -2.75 -5.60 31.55
C GLN A 448 -1.30 -5.11 31.41
N ILE A 449 -0.80 -4.99 30.17
CA ILE A 449 0.55 -4.54 29.89
C ILE A 449 0.51 -3.02 29.71
N GLU A 450 1.13 -2.30 30.64
CA GLU A 450 1.28 -0.85 30.53
C GLU A 450 2.29 -0.51 29.44
N VAL A 451 1.84 0.17 28.38
CA VAL A 451 2.69 0.63 27.29
C VAL A 451 3.09 2.08 27.54
N SER A 452 4.39 2.36 27.54
CA SER A 452 4.92 3.70 27.76
C SER A 452 4.48 4.67 26.66
N ASP A 453 3.97 5.82 27.07
CA ASP A 453 3.59 6.96 26.21
C ASP A 453 4.54 8.16 26.32
N LYS A 454 5.68 7.99 27.01
CA LYS A 454 6.64 9.07 27.30
C LYS A 454 7.99 8.91 26.60
N ALA A 455 8.45 7.68 26.38
CA ALA A 455 9.78 7.41 25.84
C ALA A 455 9.74 6.40 24.68
N PHE A 456 10.27 6.78 23.53
CA PHE A 456 10.25 5.96 22.31
C PHE A 456 10.97 4.61 22.48
N ILE A 457 12.12 4.60 23.18
CA ILE A 457 12.89 3.36 23.42
C ILE A 457 12.09 2.39 24.29
N ARG A 458 11.42 2.90 25.33
CA ARG A 458 10.59 2.09 26.21
C ARG A 458 9.35 1.58 25.48
N TRP A 459 8.72 2.42 24.65
CA TRP A 459 7.64 2.00 23.79
C TRP A 459 8.04 0.85 22.85
N ILE A 460 9.27 0.85 22.27
CA ILE A 460 9.76 -0.27 21.44
C ILE A 460 9.87 -1.56 22.26
N SER A 461 10.42 -1.49 23.47
CA SER A 461 10.51 -2.66 24.37
C SER A 461 9.14 -3.22 24.70
N ASP A 462 8.21 -2.34 25.09
CA ASP A 462 6.83 -2.72 25.46
C ASP A 462 6.09 -3.31 24.24
N SER A 463 6.33 -2.74 23.06
CA SER A 463 5.76 -3.24 21.78
C SER A 463 6.22 -4.66 21.47
N PHE A 464 7.49 -4.98 21.70
CA PHE A 464 7.99 -6.33 21.52
C PHE A 464 7.29 -7.30 22.48
N PHE A 465 7.11 -6.90 23.74
CA PHE A 465 6.45 -7.71 24.74
C PHE A 465 4.97 -7.93 24.45
N VAL A 466 4.22 -6.87 24.09
CA VAL A 466 2.82 -6.99 23.65
C VAL A 466 2.68 -7.93 22.45
N THR A 467 3.56 -7.77 21.47
CA THR A 467 3.53 -8.60 20.26
C THR A 467 3.79 -10.08 20.58
N LEU A 468 4.77 -10.35 21.44
CA LEU A 468 5.11 -11.71 21.87
C LEU A 468 3.95 -12.37 22.63
N VAL A 469 3.38 -11.67 23.60
CA VAL A 469 2.25 -12.16 24.39
C VAL A 469 1.05 -12.41 23.49
N ALA A 470 0.68 -11.47 22.62
CA ALA A 470 -0.41 -11.64 21.66
C ALA A 470 -0.18 -12.86 20.74
N ALA A 471 1.03 -13.00 20.20
CA ALA A 471 1.36 -14.12 19.33
C ALA A 471 1.27 -15.47 20.04
N VAL A 472 1.77 -15.58 21.28
CA VAL A 472 1.72 -16.81 22.07
C VAL A 472 0.28 -17.22 22.39
N PHE A 473 -0.54 -16.28 22.88
CA PHE A 473 -1.91 -16.59 23.28
C PHE A 473 -2.81 -16.88 22.07
N ILE A 474 -2.72 -16.12 20.98
CA ILE A 474 -3.47 -16.40 19.76
C ILE A 474 -3.05 -17.76 19.19
N PHE A 475 -1.74 -18.05 19.12
CA PHE A 475 -1.27 -19.32 18.60
C PHE A 475 -1.75 -20.50 19.46
N ALA A 476 -1.65 -20.39 20.78
CA ALA A 476 -2.15 -21.40 21.70
C ALA A 476 -3.65 -21.65 21.53
N GLY A 477 -4.46 -20.59 21.48
CA GLY A 477 -5.90 -20.69 21.23
C GLY A 477 -6.24 -21.33 19.90
N PHE A 478 -5.55 -20.95 18.83
CA PHE A 478 -5.75 -21.55 17.51
C PHE A 478 -5.27 -23.00 17.42
N ALA A 479 -4.19 -23.33 18.13
CA ALA A 479 -3.72 -24.71 18.24
C ALA A 479 -4.73 -25.63 18.95
N LEU A 480 -5.47 -25.13 19.94
CA LEU A 480 -6.57 -25.84 20.57
C LEU A 480 -7.72 -26.14 19.59
N LEU A 481 -8.01 -25.20 18.66
CA LEU A 481 -9.04 -25.39 17.66
C LEU A 481 -8.63 -26.36 16.54
N ASN A 482 -7.35 -26.35 16.13
CA ASN A 482 -6.87 -27.15 15.00
C ASN A 482 -5.45 -27.66 15.21
N GLN A 483 -5.31 -28.62 16.13
CA GLN A 483 -4.01 -29.20 16.52
C GLN A 483 -3.19 -29.73 15.34
N LYS A 484 -3.86 -30.42 14.37
CA LYS A 484 -3.18 -30.99 13.20
C LYS A 484 -2.53 -29.90 12.32
N THR A 485 -3.20 -28.78 12.15
CA THR A 485 -2.69 -27.65 11.36
C THR A 485 -1.56 -26.93 12.11
N ALA A 486 -1.72 -26.68 13.40
CA ALA A 486 -0.70 -26.06 14.24
C ALA A 486 0.62 -26.84 14.25
N VAL A 487 0.55 -28.17 14.44
CA VAL A 487 1.73 -29.05 14.41
C VAL A 487 2.42 -29.01 13.04
N LYS A 488 1.66 -29.06 11.94
CA LYS A 488 2.23 -28.96 10.58
C LYS A 488 2.98 -27.64 10.36
N ILE A 489 2.42 -26.51 10.82
CA ILE A 489 3.04 -25.20 10.72
C ILE A 489 4.35 -25.18 11.52
N LEU A 490 4.35 -25.67 12.76
CA LEU A 490 5.57 -25.74 13.60
C LEU A 490 6.65 -26.62 12.99
N VAL A 491 6.30 -27.78 12.45
CA VAL A 491 7.23 -28.68 11.79
C VAL A 491 7.80 -28.05 10.52
N SER A 492 6.98 -27.40 9.71
CA SER A 492 7.43 -26.66 8.51
C SER A 492 8.42 -25.55 8.87
N PHE A 493 8.11 -24.77 9.89
CA PHE A 493 8.97 -23.69 10.38
C PHE A 493 10.30 -24.21 10.92
N ARG A 494 10.27 -25.29 11.73
CA ARG A 494 11.48 -25.95 12.23
C ARG A 494 12.36 -26.46 11.09
N ASN A 495 11.78 -27.10 10.07
CA ASN A 495 12.53 -27.63 8.94
C ASN A 495 13.18 -26.53 8.09
N GLN A 496 12.53 -25.36 7.96
CA GLN A 496 13.11 -24.19 7.30
C GLN A 496 14.27 -23.57 8.09
N LEU A 497 14.14 -23.45 9.42
CA LEU A 497 15.18 -22.87 10.28
C LEU A 497 16.41 -23.77 10.43
N PHE A 498 16.22 -25.07 10.56
CA PHE A 498 17.30 -26.03 10.86
C PHE A 498 17.76 -26.82 9.64
N GLY A 499 17.36 -26.44 8.40
CA GLY A 499 17.94 -26.95 7.16
C GLY A 499 17.72 -28.45 6.89
N ARG A 500 16.78 -29.11 7.57
CA ARG A 500 16.42 -30.51 7.24
C ARG A 500 15.48 -30.49 6.03
N LYS A 501 16.04 -30.81 4.86
CA LYS A 501 15.26 -31.21 3.69
C LYS A 501 14.48 -32.48 4.08
N GLY A 502 13.17 -32.36 4.21
CA GLY A 502 12.25 -33.48 4.25
C GLY A 502 11.81 -33.85 2.85
#